data_353323c871b2835883f95655ba6e8078
#
_entry.id   353323c871b2835883f95655ba6e8078
#
_cell.length_a   1.000
_cell.length_b   1.000
_cell.length_c   1.000
_cell.angle_alpha   90.00
_cell.angle_beta   90.00
_cell.angle_gamma   90.00
#
_symmetry.space_group_name_H-M   'P 1'
#
loop_
_entity.id
_entity.type
_entity.pdbx_description
1 polymer ?
#
loop_
_entity_poly.entity_id
_entity_poly.type
_entity_poly.pdbx_seq_one_letter_code
_entity_poly.pdbx_strand_id
1 'polypeptide(L)'
;MPTLLRTVTGAAIALCFNTANAQTCPDWPAAKARSEISSLQTRIEHWNDSYHRQGVSLVADELYDQSVQRLSHLRGCFASPAPTDENPLKTAAGPNAHPVPHTGLNKLPDERAVQAWLKGRDDLWIQPKVDGVAVSLVYEGGKLVKAISRGDGVKGQDWTGHAHQIAAIPSHLAWEKTLVLQGELYWQLSGHVQAEAGSLNARSKVAGLLARTSITEEDSANVGLFVWDWP
;
A
#
# COMPACT_ATOMS: atom_id res chain seq x y z
N MET A 1 18.24 -73.02 -7.99
CA MET A 1 17.85 -71.64 -8.38
C MET A 1 17.21 -71.03 -7.16
N PRO A 2 17.82 -70.08 -6.43
CA PRO A 2 17.24 -69.43 -5.27
C PRO A 2 16.54 -68.15 -5.68
N THR A 3 15.33 -68.00 -5.23
CA THR A 3 14.42 -66.86 -5.37
C THR A 3 14.86 -65.72 -4.46
N LEU A 4 15.21 -64.56 -5.02
CA LEU A 4 15.56 -63.34 -4.28
C LEU A 4 14.28 -62.61 -3.85
N LEU A 5 14.06 -62.54 -2.54
CA LEU A 5 13.02 -61.74 -1.92
C LEU A 5 13.52 -60.28 -1.78
N ARG A 6 12.92 -59.35 -2.55
CA ARG A 6 13.20 -57.91 -2.41
C ARG A 6 12.33 -57.35 -1.33
N THR A 7 12.92 -56.92 -0.23
CA THR A 7 12.30 -56.11 0.81
C THR A 7 12.22 -54.63 0.35
N VAL A 8 11.01 -54.12 0.21
CA VAL A 8 10.74 -52.69 -0.04
C VAL A 8 10.67 -51.99 1.32
N THR A 9 11.71 -51.24 1.60
CA THR A 9 11.71 -50.32 2.76
C THR A 9 10.94 -49.07 2.40
N GLY A 10 9.72 -48.93 2.96
CA GLY A 10 8.91 -47.72 2.83
C GLY A 10 9.50 -46.58 3.67
N ALA A 11 9.96 -45.53 3.00
CA ALA A 11 10.31 -44.29 3.65
C ALA A 11 9.04 -43.55 4.07
N ALA A 12 8.80 -43.43 5.36
CA ALA A 12 7.72 -42.59 5.90
C ALA A 12 8.12 -41.12 5.75
N ILE A 13 7.48 -40.42 4.79
CA ILE A 13 7.59 -38.97 4.66
C ILE A 13 6.79 -38.35 5.81
N ALA A 14 7.46 -37.81 6.81
CA ALA A 14 6.85 -36.98 7.84
C ALA A 14 6.43 -35.65 7.22
N LEU A 15 5.15 -35.49 6.93
CA LEU A 15 4.54 -34.23 6.58
C LEU A 15 4.57 -33.31 7.83
N CYS A 16 5.55 -32.43 7.90
CA CYS A 16 5.53 -31.31 8.84
C CYS A 16 4.37 -30.38 8.45
N PHE A 17 3.23 -30.53 9.06
CA PHE A 17 2.18 -29.52 9.04
C PHE A 17 2.71 -28.29 9.76
N ASN A 18 3.06 -27.25 9.00
CA ASN A 18 3.20 -25.91 9.57
C ASN A 18 1.82 -25.50 10.09
N THR A 19 1.58 -25.74 11.38
CA THR A 19 0.45 -25.13 12.07
C THR A 19 0.67 -23.63 12.03
N ALA A 20 -0.17 -22.90 11.31
CA ALA A 20 -0.27 -21.46 11.44
C ALA A 20 -0.39 -21.16 12.94
N ASN A 21 0.63 -20.55 13.52
CA ASN A 21 0.62 -20.12 14.91
C ASN A 21 -0.51 -19.10 15.08
N ALA A 22 -1.67 -19.55 15.52
CA ALA A 22 -2.65 -18.65 16.12
C ALA A 22 -1.90 -18.01 17.30
N GLN A 23 -1.57 -16.73 17.19
CA GLN A 23 -0.87 -16.01 18.26
C GLN A 23 -1.75 -16.09 19.51
N THR A 24 -1.27 -16.80 20.52
CA THR A 24 -1.97 -16.90 21.80
C THR A 24 -1.95 -15.54 22.48
N CYS A 25 -3.05 -15.18 23.14
CA CYS A 25 -3.11 -13.94 23.89
C CYS A 25 -2.10 -13.97 25.04
N PRO A 26 -1.33 -12.90 25.23
CA PRO A 26 -0.36 -12.82 26.31
C PRO A 26 -1.08 -12.75 27.68
N ASP A 27 -0.53 -13.44 28.65
CA ASP A 27 -1.00 -13.37 30.06
C ASP A 27 -0.45 -12.10 30.73
N TRP A 28 -1.09 -10.97 30.46
CA TRP A 28 -0.71 -9.67 31.01
C TRP A 28 -1.76 -9.11 31.95
N PRO A 29 -1.35 -8.45 33.03
CA PRO A 29 -2.24 -7.61 33.81
C PRO A 29 -2.89 -6.53 32.94
N ALA A 30 -4.16 -6.21 33.21
CA ALA A 30 -4.93 -5.23 32.41
C ALA A 30 -4.23 -3.85 32.27
N ALA A 31 -3.50 -3.43 33.31
CA ALA A 31 -2.73 -2.17 33.26
C ALA A 31 -1.60 -2.23 32.23
N LYS A 32 -0.86 -3.35 32.16
CA LYS A 32 0.21 -3.57 31.17
C LYS A 32 -0.37 -3.66 29.76
N ALA A 33 -1.46 -4.38 29.57
CA ALA A 33 -2.12 -4.50 28.28
C ALA A 33 -2.55 -3.13 27.73
N ARG A 34 -3.20 -2.30 28.55
CA ARG A 34 -3.59 -0.93 28.16
C ARG A 34 -2.38 -0.07 27.79
N SER A 35 -1.30 -0.13 28.56
CA SER A 35 -0.08 0.63 28.29
C SER A 35 0.56 0.21 26.95
N GLU A 36 0.65 -1.08 26.67
CA GLU A 36 1.23 -1.59 25.42
C GLU A 36 0.35 -1.24 24.22
N ILE A 37 -0.97 -1.39 24.31
CA ILE A 37 -1.92 -1.00 23.26
C ILE A 37 -1.79 0.49 22.96
N SER A 38 -1.80 1.35 24.00
CA SER A 38 -1.67 2.81 23.83
C SER A 38 -0.33 3.21 23.20
N SER A 39 0.77 2.64 23.69
CA SER A 39 2.12 2.90 23.14
C SER A 39 2.23 2.49 21.68
N LEU A 40 1.72 1.32 21.32
CA LEU A 40 1.76 0.83 19.95
C LEU A 40 0.88 1.66 19.02
N GLN A 41 -0.30 2.07 19.49
CA GLN A 41 -1.19 2.96 18.77
C GLN A 41 -0.54 4.32 18.49
N THR A 42 0.02 4.99 19.50
CA THR A 42 0.71 6.29 19.35
C THR A 42 1.86 6.19 18.35
N ARG A 43 2.59 5.06 18.36
CA ARG A 43 3.69 4.83 17.41
C ARG A 43 3.19 4.70 15.98
N ILE A 44 2.13 3.93 15.75
CA ILE A 44 1.51 3.76 14.42
C ILE A 44 0.95 5.10 13.93
N GLU A 45 0.29 5.87 14.80
CA GLU A 45 -0.21 7.21 14.47
C GLU A 45 0.92 8.16 14.05
N HIS A 46 2.05 8.14 14.76
CA HIS A 46 3.22 8.93 14.40
C HIS A 46 3.80 8.51 13.04
N TRP A 47 3.89 7.23 12.75
CA TRP A 47 4.34 6.74 11.44
C TRP A 47 3.38 7.13 10.32
N ASN A 48 2.06 7.03 10.57
CA ASN A 48 1.04 7.46 9.61
C ASN A 48 1.15 8.96 9.31
N ASP A 49 1.31 9.77 10.33
CA ASP A 49 1.46 11.22 10.19
C ASP A 49 2.70 11.58 9.35
N SER A 50 3.85 10.99 9.69
CA SER A 50 5.08 11.20 8.95
C SER A 50 4.97 10.76 7.48
N TYR A 51 4.37 9.60 7.26
CA TYR A 51 4.21 9.02 5.94
C TYR A 51 3.21 9.79 5.05
N HIS A 52 2.03 10.12 5.59
CA HIS A 52 0.97 10.73 4.79
C HIS A 52 1.07 12.24 4.67
N ARG A 53 1.63 12.94 5.65
CA ARG A 53 1.77 14.42 5.62
C ARG A 53 3.15 14.89 5.21
N GLN A 54 4.20 14.18 5.61
CA GLN A 54 5.57 14.59 5.38
C GLN A 54 6.24 13.84 4.22
N GLY A 55 5.62 12.75 3.74
CA GLY A 55 6.18 11.89 2.70
C GLY A 55 7.41 11.09 3.17
N VAL A 56 7.60 10.94 4.49
CA VAL A 56 8.76 10.27 5.08
C VAL A 56 8.33 8.94 5.68
N SER A 57 8.89 7.84 5.20
CA SER A 57 8.77 6.53 5.85
C SER A 57 9.79 6.42 6.97
N LEU A 58 9.32 6.38 8.21
CA LEU A 58 10.15 6.21 9.41
C LEU A 58 10.40 4.73 9.73
N VAL A 59 9.74 3.83 9.03
CA VAL A 59 9.75 2.40 9.31
C VAL A 59 9.58 1.61 8.01
N ALA A 60 10.16 0.42 7.93
CA ALA A 60 9.93 -0.49 6.81
C ALA A 60 8.49 -0.99 6.81
N ASP A 61 7.92 -1.20 5.62
CA ASP A 61 6.51 -1.60 5.44
C ASP A 61 6.18 -2.89 6.20
N GLU A 62 7.10 -3.85 6.23
CA GLU A 62 6.90 -5.12 6.94
C GLU A 62 6.76 -4.91 8.45
N LEU A 63 7.56 -4.00 9.03
CA LEU A 63 7.49 -3.69 10.46
C LEU A 63 6.24 -2.88 10.80
N TYR A 64 5.82 -1.98 9.90
CA TYR A 64 4.55 -1.28 10.01
C TYR A 64 3.37 -2.27 10.02
N ASP A 65 3.29 -3.16 9.03
CA ASP A 65 2.25 -4.19 8.92
C ASP A 65 2.20 -5.11 10.15
N GLN A 66 3.36 -5.58 10.62
CA GLN A 66 3.46 -6.39 11.84
C GLN A 66 2.95 -5.63 13.06
N SER A 67 3.24 -4.32 13.14
CA SER A 67 2.79 -3.49 14.27
C SER A 67 1.28 -3.29 14.25
N VAL A 68 0.68 -3.07 13.09
CA VAL A 68 -0.78 -2.96 12.92
C VAL A 68 -1.47 -4.30 13.27
N GLN A 69 -0.94 -5.42 12.78
CA GLN A 69 -1.46 -6.75 13.12
C GLN A 69 -1.36 -7.03 14.63
N ARG A 70 -0.21 -6.69 15.25
CA ARG A 70 -0.02 -6.83 16.69
C ARG A 70 -1.01 -5.98 17.48
N LEU A 71 -1.25 -4.74 17.07
CA LEU A 71 -2.23 -3.87 17.72
C LEU A 71 -3.64 -4.47 17.65
N SER A 72 -4.05 -4.93 16.47
CA SER A 72 -5.35 -5.60 16.25
C SER A 72 -5.49 -6.86 17.12
N HIS A 73 -4.44 -7.69 17.19
CA HIS A 73 -4.41 -8.88 18.02
C HIS A 73 -4.56 -8.56 19.52
N LEU A 74 -3.78 -7.60 20.03
CA LEU A 74 -3.84 -7.19 21.44
C LEU A 74 -5.21 -6.61 21.80
N ARG A 75 -5.82 -5.81 20.92
CA ARG A 75 -7.17 -5.29 21.09
C ARG A 75 -8.20 -6.42 21.20
N GLY A 76 -8.09 -7.43 20.33
CA GLY A 76 -8.94 -8.64 20.41
C GLY A 76 -8.75 -9.40 21.71
N CYS A 77 -7.51 -9.58 22.19
CA CYS A 77 -7.20 -10.29 23.42
C CYS A 77 -7.72 -9.61 24.68
N PHE A 78 -7.71 -8.28 24.72
CA PHE A 78 -8.04 -7.51 25.93
C PHE A 78 -9.34 -6.74 25.82
N ALA A 79 -10.20 -7.08 24.83
CA ALA A 79 -11.49 -6.44 24.57
C ALA A 79 -11.40 -4.90 24.56
N SER A 80 -10.27 -4.37 24.04
CA SER A 80 -10.06 -2.93 23.88
C SER A 80 -10.69 -2.49 22.57
N PRO A 81 -11.74 -1.66 22.58
CA PRO A 81 -12.39 -1.23 21.35
C PRO A 81 -11.39 -0.46 20.48
N ALA A 82 -11.46 -0.66 19.17
CA ALA A 82 -10.81 0.23 18.24
C ALA A 82 -11.42 1.63 18.36
N PRO A 83 -10.63 2.71 18.27
CA PRO A 83 -11.19 4.04 18.13
C PRO A 83 -12.17 4.04 16.95
N THR A 84 -13.32 4.67 17.12
CA THR A 84 -14.39 4.72 16.11
C THR A 84 -13.99 5.48 14.84
N ASP A 85 -12.78 6.03 14.78
CA ASP A 85 -12.33 6.96 13.73
C ASP A 85 -10.88 6.63 13.29
N GLU A 86 -10.58 5.35 13.04
CA GLU A 86 -9.25 4.88 12.60
C GLU A 86 -9.01 5.03 11.10
N ASN A 87 -9.41 6.16 10.51
CA ASN A 87 -8.90 6.45 9.17
C ASN A 87 -7.49 7.06 9.31
N PRO A 88 -6.40 6.30 9.02
CA PRO A 88 -5.03 6.82 9.13
C PRO A 88 -4.77 7.97 8.15
N LEU A 89 -5.67 8.18 7.20
CA LEU A 89 -5.59 9.22 6.17
C LEU A 89 -6.35 10.49 6.57
N LYS A 90 -7.08 10.52 7.69
CA LYS A 90 -7.92 11.67 8.09
C LYS A 90 -7.14 12.98 8.17
N THR A 91 -5.88 12.92 8.59
CA THR A 91 -5.00 14.09 8.67
C THR A 91 -4.31 14.43 7.34
N ALA A 92 -4.41 13.57 6.33
CA ALA A 92 -3.83 13.76 5.01
C ALA A 92 -4.77 14.50 4.04
N ALA A 93 -6.01 14.83 4.46
CA ALA A 93 -6.96 15.55 3.64
C ALA A 93 -6.38 16.90 3.16
N GLY A 94 -6.64 17.20 1.88
CA GLY A 94 -6.27 18.46 1.25
C GLY A 94 -7.51 19.28 0.88
N PRO A 95 -7.31 20.45 0.21
CA PRO A 95 -8.40 21.32 -0.18
C PRO A 95 -9.19 20.82 -1.40
N ASN A 96 -8.61 19.90 -2.20
CA ASN A 96 -9.18 19.48 -3.49
C ASN A 96 -9.97 18.19 -3.35
N ALA A 97 -11.26 18.22 -3.68
CA ALA A 97 -12.08 17.02 -3.76
C ALA A 97 -11.73 16.19 -5.01
N HIS A 98 -11.73 14.88 -4.86
CA HIS A 98 -11.66 13.96 -5.99
C HIS A 98 -13.01 13.92 -6.73
N PRO A 99 -13.02 13.95 -8.08
CA PRO A 99 -14.25 13.72 -8.85
C PRO A 99 -14.85 12.33 -8.58
N VAL A 100 -13.97 11.34 -8.35
CA VAL A 100 -14.33 9.98 -7.93
C VAL A 100 -13.44 9.64 -6.74
N PRO A 101 -13.96 9.08 -5.64
CA PRO A 101 -13.18 8.74 -4.46
C PRO A 101 -11.96 7.87 -4.81
N HIS A 102 -10.79 8.25 -4.31
CA HIS A 102 -9.54 7.52 -4.50
C HIS A 102 -9.27 6.63 -3.28
N THR A 103 -10.05 5.57 -3.15
CA THR A 103 -9.93 4.65 -2.02
C THR A 103 -8.71 3.73 -2.18
N GLY A 104 -8.16 3.25 -1.06
CA GLY A 104 -7.09 2.26 -1.10
C GLY A 104 -7.58 0.87 -1.49
N LEU A 105 -6.64 0.00 -1.87
CA LEU A 105 -6.92 -1.41 -2.13
C LEU A 105 -7.11 -2.18 -0.82
N ASN A 106 -8.03 -3.14 -0.83
CA ASN A 106 -8.19 -4.06 0.29
C ASN A 106 -7.06 -5.10 0.27
N LYS A 107 -6.43 -5.32 1.43
CA LYS A 107 -5.42 -6.35 1.61
C LYS A 107 -6.08 -7.65 2.05
N LEU A 108 -5.84 -8.73 1.32
CA LEU A 108 -6.25 -10.07 1.74
C LEU A 108 -5.10 -10.72 2.53
N PRO A 109 -5.39 -11.35 3.68
CA PRO A 109 -4.35 -11.77 4.63
C PRO A 109 -3.53 -12.97 4.15
N ASP A 110 -4.13 -13.87 3.35
CA ASP A 110 -3.52 -15.12 2.94
C ASP A 110 -4.11 -15.66 1.63
N GLU A 111 -3.50 -16.72 1.12
CA GLU A 111 -3.93 -17.38 -0.11
C GLU A 111 -5.38 -17.91 -0.03
N ARG A 112 -5.81 -18.42 1.13
CA ARG A 112 -7.18 -18.91 1.33
C ARG A 112 -8.20 -17.78 1.18
N ALA A 113 -7.90 -16.60 1.71
CA ALA A 113 -8.73 -15.41 1.55
C ALA A 113 -8.77 -14.96 0.08
N VAL A 114 -7.64 -15.03 -0.63
CA VAL A 114 -7.58 -14.76 -2.07
C VAL A 114 -8.44 -15.73 -2.85
N GLN A 115 -8.31 -17.03 -2.61
CA GLN A 115 -9.12 -18.05 -3.28
C GLN A 115 -10.63 -17.89 -2.99
N ALA A 116 -11.00 -17.55 -1.75
CA ALA A 116 -12.37 -17.29 -1.38
C ALA A 116 -12.91 -16.02 -2.08
N TRP A 117 -12.08 -14.98 -2.22
CA TRP A 117 -12.43 -13.75 -2.91
C TRP A 117 -12.59 -13.95 -4.42
N LEU A 118 -11.75 -14.79 -5.04
CA LEU A 118 -11.82 -15.12 -6.47
C LEU A 118 -13.10 -15.91 -6.84
N LYS A 119 -13.64 -16.68 -5.89
CA LYS A 119 -14.76 -17.59 -6.14
C LYS A 119 -16.01 -16.84 -6.60
N GLY A 120 -16.50 -17.19 -7.80
CA GLY A 120 -17.71 -16.61 -8.38
C GLY A 120 -17.55 -15.19 -8.92
N ARG A 121 -16.31 -14.78 -9.18
CA ARG A 121 -15.97 -13.54 -9.88
C ARG A 121 -15.40 -13.86 -11.25
N ASP A 122 -15.93 -13.18 -12.26
CA ASP A 122 -15.47 -13.20 -13.64
C ASP A 122 -14.76 -11.87 -13.96
N ASP A 123 -14.11 -11.77 -15.11
CA ASP A 123 -13.47 -10.54 -15.63
C ASP A 123 -12.44 -9.91 -14.66
N LEU A 124 -11.67 -10.75 -13.99
CA LEU A 124 -10.62 -10.30 -13.08
C LEU A 124 -9.33 -9.95 -13.82
N TRP A 125 -8.70 -8.87 -13.39
CA TRP A 125 -7.43 -8.40 -13.89
C TRP A 125 -6.36 -8.59 -12.82
N ILE A 126 -5.15 -8.95 -13.26
CA ILE A 126 -3.95 -8.96 -12.41
C ILE A 126 -3.08 -7.80 -12.82
N GLN A 127 -2.73 -6.98 -11.84
CA GLN A 127 -1.84 -5.85 -12.02
C GLN A 127 -0.72 -5.91 -10.99
N PRO A 128 0.49 -5.41 -11.31
CA PRO A 128 1.53 -5.24 -10.30
C PRO A 128 1.08 -4.20 -9.27
N LYS A 129 1.39 -4.44 -7.99
CA LYS A 129 1.28 -3.40 -6.96
C LYS A 129 2.55 -2.56 -6.99
N VAL A 130 2.48 -1.43 -7.65
CA VAL A 130 3.57 -0.47 -7.71
C VAL A 130 3.66 0.29 -6.38
N ASP A 131 4.88 0.47 -5.89
CA ASP A 131 5.15 1.25 -4.68
C ASP A 131 5.55 2.68 -5.05
N GLY A 132 4.70 3.62 -4.71
CA GLY A 132 4.86 5.03 -5.04
C GLY A 132 3.89 5.91 -4.27
N VAL A 133 3.48 7.03 -4.82
CA VAL A 133 2.47 7.93 -4.25
C VAL A 133 1.25 8.00 -5.16
N ALA A 134 0.09 7.78 -4.58
CA ALA A 134 -1.16 7.71 -5.31
C ALA A 134 -1.62 9.10 -5.78
N VAL A 135 -2.06 9.20 -7.03
CA VAL A 135 -2.50 10.43 -7.68
C VAL A 135 -3.78 10.19 -8.48
N SER A 136 -4.71 11.15 -8.43
CA SER A 136 -5.80 11.26 -9.40
C SER A 136 -5.47 12.34 -10.42
N LEU A 137 -5.56 12.00 -11.70
CA LEU A 137 -5.38 12.93 -12.82
C LEU A 137 -6.73 13.17 -13.49
N VAL A 138 -7.07 14.44 -13.69
CA VAL A 138 -8.32 14.84 -14.34
C VAL A 138 -7.98 15.53 -15.66
N TYR A 139 -8.54 15.00 -16.74
CA TYR A 139 -8.42 15.57 -18.08
C TYR A 139 -9.79 16.06 -18.54
N GLU A 140 -9.81 17.24 -19.14
CA GLU A 140 -11.00 17.82 -19.77
C GLU A 140 -10.63 18.31 -21.17
N GLY A 141 -11.38 17.90 -22.19
CA GLY A 141 -11.04 18.20 -23.58
C GLY A 141 -9.63 17.76 -23.96
N GLY A 142 -9.18 16.64 -23.43
CA GLY A 142 -7.84 16.10 -23.61
C GLY A 142 -6.74 16.78 -22.78
N LYS A 143 -6.99 17.89 -22.10
CA LYS A 143 -5.97 18.64 -21.34
C LYS A 143 -5.98 18.22 -19.87
N LEU A 144 -4.79 18.04 -19.28
CA LEU A 144 -4.65 17.86 -17.85
C LEU A 144 -5.07 19.15 -17.13
N VAL A 145 -6.16 19.10 -16.38
CA VAL A 145 -6.68 20.26 -15.65
C VAL A 145 -6.44 20.14 -14.16
N LYS A 146 -6.27 18.93 -13.62
CA LYS A 146 -6.04 18.72 -12.20
C LYS A 146 -5.24 17.44 -11.94
N ALA A 147 -4.32 17.52 -10.98
CA ALA A 147 -3.69 16.39 -10.34
C ALA A 147 -3.86 16.50 -8.82
N ILE A 148 -4.37 15.45 -8.18
CA ILE A 148 -4.75 15.47 -6.77
C ILE A 148 -4.07 14.31 -6.06
N SER A 149 -3.35 14.57 -4.95
CA SER A 149 -2.84 13.50 -4.10
C SER A 149 -4.01 12.69 -3.51
N ARG A 150 -3.81 11.42 -3.19
CA ARG A 150 -4.88 10.59 -2.60
C ARG A 150 -5.50 11.25 -1.36
N GLY A 151 -4.69 11.89 -0.51
CA GLY A 151 -5.16 12.47 0.73
C GLY A 151 -5.91 11.45 1.59
N ASP A 152 -7.11 11.79 2.06
CA ASP A 152 -8.00 10.88 2.82
C ASP A 152 -8.86 9.96 1.93
N GLY A 153 -8.67 10.04 0.62
CA GLY A 153 -9.45 9.31 -0.40
C GLY A 153 -10.65 10.08 -0.93
N VAL A 154 -11.06 11.15 -0.26
CA VAL A 154 -12.15 12.07 -0.68
C VAL A 154 -11.58 13.41 -1.13
N LYS A 155 -10.56 13.90 -0.42
CA LYS A 155 -9.86 15.16 -0.68
C LYS A 155 -8.35 14.98 -0.58
N GLY A 156 -7.61 15.66 -1.46
CA GLY A 156 -6.15 15.64 -1.47
C GLY A 156 -5.53 17.01 -1.74
N GLN A 157 -4.22 17.05 -1.77
CA GLN A 157 -3.43 18.24 -2.12
C GLN A 157 -3.45 18.47 -3.62
N ASP A 158 -3.32 19.71 -4.03
CA ASP A 158 -3.16 20.08 -5.44
C ASP A 158 -1.72 19.83 -5.89
N TRP A 159 -1.56 18.89 -6.80
CA TRP A 159 -0.28 18.57 -7.43
C TRP A 159 -0.24 18.94 -8.92
N THR A 160 -1.20 19.73 -9.40
CA THR A 160 -1.33 20.06 -10.82
C THR A 160 -0.06 20.71 -11.39
N GLY A 161 0.51 21.67 -10.64
CA GLY A 161 1.75 22.32 -11.05
C GLY A 161 2.95 21.35 -11.15
N HIS A 162 3.04 20.38 -10.23
CA HIS A 162 4.08 19.34 -10.28
C HIS A 162 3.82 18.33 -11.40
N ALA A 163 2.56 17.95 -11.60
CA ALA A 163 2.18 17.01 -12.66
C ALA A 163 2.60 17.49 -14.05
N HIS A 164 2.49 18.78 -14.31
CA HIS A 164 2.97 19.38 -15.58
C HIS A 164 4.50 19.34 -15.75
N GLN A 165 5.26 19.13 -14.68
CA GLN A 165 6.72 19.00 -14.70
C GLN A 165 7.19 17.55 -14.80
N ILE A 166 6.30 16.56 -14.64
CA ILE A 166 6.63 15.13 -14.69
C ILE A 166 6.45 14.61 -16.11
N ALA A 167 7.54 14.20 -16.74
CA ALA A 167 7.54 13.74 -18.14
C ALA A 167 6.61 12.54 -18.41
N ALA A 168 6.41 11.67 -17.41
CA ALA A 168 5.52 10.52 -17.51
C ALA A 168 4.02 10.88 -17.48
N ILE A 169 3.67 12.13 -17.16
CA ILE A 169 2.28 12.60 -17.14
C ILE A 169 2.02 13.42 -18.41
N PRO A 170 1.26 12.88 -19.38
CA PRO A 170 0.93 13.67 -20.59
C PRO A 170 0.11 14.90 -20.20
N SER A 171 0.53 16.08 -20.65
CA SER A 171 -0.25 17.31 -20.50
C SER A 171 -1.47 17.33 -21.42
N HIS A 172 -1.48 16.48 -22.47
CA HIS A 172 -2.56 16.35 -23.44
C HIS A 172 -2.76 14.90 -23.89
N LEU A 173 -4.03 14.49 -23.97
CA LEU A 173 -4.46 13.18 -24.47
C LEU A 173 -5.37 13.38 -25.70
N ALA A 174 -5.37 12.43 -26.62
CA ALA A 174 -6.29 12.42 -27.76
C ALA A 174 -7.75 12.01 -27.38
N TRP A 175 -8.17 12.31 -26.16
CA TRP A 175 -9.48 11.98 -25.60
C TRP A 175 -10.20 13.25 -25.20
N GLU A 176 -11.25 13.63 -25.95
CA GLU A 176 -11.91 14.93 -25.79
C GLU A 176 -12.94 14.99 -24.64
N LYS A 177 -13.38 13.84 -24.13
CA LYS A 177 -14.31 13.81 -22.99
C LYS A 177 -13.54 13.96 -21.66
N THR A 178 -14.25 14.26 -20.60
CA THR A 178 -13.70 14.21 -19.25
C THR A 178 -13.22 12.80 -18.94
N LEU A 179 -11.99 12.69 -18.45
CA LEU A 179 -11.36 11.44 -18.06
C LEU A 179 -10.73 11.62 -16.70
N VAL A 180 -11.04 10.72 -15.78
CA VAL A 180 -10.36 10.60 -14.48
C VAL A 180 -9.49 9.37 -14.52
N LEU A 181 -8.22 9.52 -14.18
CA LEU A 181 -7.28 8.41 -14.04
C LEU A 181 -6.83 8.33 -12.60
N GLN A 182 -6.81 7.13 -12.02
CA GLN A 182 -6.21 6.87 -10.73
C GLN A 182 -4.97 6.01 -10.91
N GLY A 183 -3.87 6.42 -10.31
CA GLY A 183 -2.59 5.76 -10.52
C GLY A 183 -1.60 6.00 -9.40
N GLU A 184 -0.40 5.52 -9.64
CA GLU A 184 0.75 5.63 -8.74
C GLU A 184 1.89 6.32 -9.46
N LEU A 185 2.43 7.38 -8.87
CA LEU A 185 3.72 7.97 -9.27
C LEU A 185 4.82 7.22 -8.55
N TYR A 186 5.74 6.63 -9.29
CA TYR A 186 6.79 5.79 -8.72
C TYR A 186 8.18 6.20 -9.22
N TRP A 187 9.20 5.92 -8.41
CA TRP A 187 10.59 6.14 -8.83
C TRP A 187 11.08 4.96 -9.66
N GLN A 188 11.55 5.23 -10.86
CA GLN A 188 12.10 4.22 -11.75
C GLN A 188 13.51 3.82 -11.28
N LEU A 189 13.69 2.55 -11.00
CA LEU A 189 14.99 1.96 -10.61
C LEU A 189 15.38 0.96 -11.69
N SER A 190 16.39 1.29 -12.50
CA SER A 190 16.88 0.41 -13.55
C SER A 190 17.47 -0.88 -12.94
N GLY A 191 17.01 -2.04 -13.43
CA GLY A 191 17.52 -3.34 -12.99
C GLY A 191 17.18 -3.73 -11.55
N HIS A 192 16.28 -2.99 -10.88
CA HIS A 192 15.87 -3.28 -9.50
C HIS A 192 14.72 -4.29 -9.46
N VAL A 193 14.87 -5.33 -8.66
CA VAL A 193 13.81 -6.29 -8.33
C VAL A 193 13.53 -6.17 -6.84
N GLN A 194 12.38 -5.61 -6.47
CA GLN A 194 12.04 -5.31 -5.07
C GLN A 194 12.04 -6.55 -4.18
N ALA A 195 11.63 -7.71 -4.70
CA ALA A 195 11.64 -8.98 -3.96
C ALA A 195 13.06 -9.44 -3.56
N GLU A 196 14.09 -9.00 -4.29
CA GLU A 196 15.48 -9.39 -4.06
C GLU A 196 16.28 -8.33 -3.29
N ALA A 197 16.00 -7.05 -3.57
CA ALA A 197 16.79 -5.91 -3.06
C ALA A 197 16.02 -5.01 -2.08
N GLY A 198 14.77 -5.34 -1.76
CA GLY A 198 13.92 -4.57 -0.86
C GLY A 198 13.45 -3.25 -1.43
N SER A 199 12.74 -2.47 -0.63
CA SER A 199 12.32 -1.11 -0.97
C SER A 199 13.47 -0.13 -0.75
N LEU A 200 14.00 0.46 -1.81
CA LEU A 200 15.07 1.48 -1.76
C LEU A 200 14.52 2.88 -1.46
N ASN A 201 13.51 3.03 -0.61
CA ASN A 201 12.85 4.30 -0.31
C ASN A 201 12.30 5.01 -1.58
N ALA A 202 11.94 4.25 -2.62
CA ALA A 202 11.48 4.78 -3.88
C ALA A 202 10.25 5.69 -3.70
N ARG A 203 9.30 5.26 -2.84
CA ARG A 203 8.14 6.07 -2.48
C ARG A 203 8.53 7.38 -1.79
N SER A 204 9.43 7.35 -0.81
CA SER A 204 9.89 8.56 -0.11
C SER A 204 10.61 9.54 -1.05
N LYS A 205 11.31 9.04 -2.09
CA LYS A 205 11.90 9.90 -3.12
C LYS A 205 10.84 10.67 -3.89
N VAL A 206 9.79 10.00 -4.36
CA VAL A 206 8.70 10.66 -5.10
C VAL A 206 7.93 11.62 -4.18
N ALA A 207 7.61 11.21 -2.97
CA ALA A 207 6.93 12.07 -1.99
C ALA A 207 7.76 13.32 -1.67
N GLY A 208 9.06 13.17 -1.44
CA GLY A 208 9.99 14.26 -1.23
C GLY A 208 10.12 15.19 -2.44
N LEU A 209 10.06 14.63 -3.65
CA LEU A 209 10.06 15.41 -4.88
C LEU A 209 8.81 16.29 -4.99
N LEU A 210 7.64 15.72 -4.73
CA LEU A 210 6.35 16.43 -4.77
C LEU A 210 6.18 17.45 -3.63
N ALA A 211 7.02 17.42 -2.61
CA ALA A 211 7.07 18.43 -1.54
C ALA A 211 7.97 19.64 -1.88
N ARG A 212 8.77 19.58 -2.95
CA ARG A 212 9.64 20.69 -3.38
C ARG A 212 8.84 21.75 -4.13
N THR A 213 9.41 22.93 -4.28
CA THR A 213 8.80 24.02 -5.05
C THR A 213 8.83 23.76 -6.57
N SER A 214 9.82 22.99 -7.05
CA SER A 214 10.00 22.66 -8.47
C SER A 214 10.66 21.29 -8.62
N ILE A 215 10.41 20.64 -9.74
CA ILE A 215 11.00 19.36 -10.14
C ILE A 215 12.04 19.63 -11.21
N THR A 216 13.24 19.09 -11.05
CA THR A 216 14.28 19.16 -12.07
C THR A 216 13.97 18.23 -13.25
N GLU A 217 14.53 18.49 -14.44
CA GLU A 217 14.35 17.62 -15.59
C GLU A 217 14.91 16.20 -15.32
N GLU A 218 16.04 16.10 -14.62
CA GLU A 218 16.63 14.84 -14.21
C GLU A 218 15.70 14.04 -13.27
N ASP A 219 15.17 14.68 -12.23
CA ASP A 219 14.22 14.05 -11.30
C ASP A 219 12.94 13.64 -12.03
N SER A 220 12.42 14.49 -12.91
CA SER A 220 11.24 14.25 -13.73
C SER A 220 11.39 12.99 -14.60
N ALA A 221 12.56 12.80 -15.22
CA ALA A 221 12.85 11.65 -16.07
C ALA A 221 12.86 10.32 -15.29
N ASN A 222 13.11 10.38 -13.99
CA ASN A 222 13.12 9.19 -13.11
C ASN A 222 11.75 8.86 -12.47
N VAL A 223 10.73 9.70 -12.69
CA VAL A 223 9.38 9.41 -12.19
C VAL A 223 8.56 8.73 -13.28
N GLY A 224 8.01 7.56 -12.95
CA GLY A 224 7.04 6.85 -13.78
C GLY A 224 5.62 7.05 -13.27
N LEU A 225 4.65 6.84 -14.17
CA LEU A 225 3.22 6.80 -13.85
C LEU A 225 2.68 5.41 -14.18
N PHE A 226 2.06 4.76 -13.21
CA PHE A 226 1.29 3.53 -13.40
C PHE A 226 -0.19 3.82 -13.15
N VAL A 227 -0.99 3.82 -14.20
CA VAL A 227 -2.45 3.97 -14.10
C VAL A 227 -3.05 2.59 -13.84
N TRP A 228 -3.81 2.47 -12.77
CA TRP A 228 -4.42 1.21 -12.37
C TRP A 228 -5.96 1.25 -12.41
N ASP A 229 -6.57 2.45 -12.55
CA ASP A 229 -8.03 2.60 -12.67
C ASP A 229 -8.40 3.86 -13.47
N TRP A 230 -9.56 3.80 -14.14
CA TRP A 230 -10.19 4.92 -14.86
C TRP A 230 -11.70 4.91 -14.62
N PRO A 231 -12.13 5.24 -13.40
CA PRO A 231 -13.51 5.16 -12.95
C PRO A 231 -14.48 6.09 -13.72
#